data_eb94839803e4835b223e5f9837bdb9e4
#
_entry.id   eb94839803e4835b223e5f9837bdb9e4
#
_cell.length_a   1.000
_cell.length_b   1.000
_cell.length_c   1.000
_cell.angle_alpha   90.00
_cell.angle_beta   90.00
_cell.angle_gamma   90.00
#
_symmetry.space_group_name_H-M   'P 1'
#
loop_
_entity.id
_entity.type
_entity.pdbx_description
1 polymer ?
#
loop_
_entity_poly.entity_id
_entity_poly.type
_entity_poly.pdbx_seq_one_letter_code
_entity_poly.pdbx_strand_id
1 'polypeptide(L)'
;MTAPYTPPPGSIPTLEVPELDGVGHLHLLGIGGSGMRNLAKLLAARGARVTGCDLKESNAVRGLRDQGVEVAIGHDPGHVRGPDALVLSSAIAPTNAEVAAARTAGLPLWTRAQALAAATVGRRTIAVTGTHGKTTTTSMIALVLERAGLDPSYVIGGEPNETGGGSRAGAGDLFVVEGDESDGSFLLLRPAIGVVTNVEVDHVDFYTSGRPEIEAAFAAFGERCERLVVCADDEGAMRATADCARITYGTDPQADVRVETTDLGPAGARARVTIDGGTYDLALGVDGHHNVLNAAATLAVAALEGVAPDVALAALATFTGVHRRFERRGRARGADFFDDYGHVPTELAVTLGTARRTGARRVIAVFQPHRYSRTQALWRELGASLVEADIVLVTDVYGADQEPIPGVTGKLVVRGIAEARPTRRVVYLPHRTDVVRFLDHEVREGDLVVTMGCGDVWTLADAAVAAIGGAA
;
A
#
# COMPACT_ATOMS: atom_id res chain seq x y z
N MET A 1 29.38 -15.80 -4.91
CA MET A 1 28.21 -16.33 -4.19
C MET A 1 28.10 -15.53 -2.90
N THR A 2 27.24 -14.53 -2.86
CA THR A 2 26.90 -13.81 -1.63
C THR A 2 26.19 -14.78 -0.68
N ALA A 3 26.45 -14.68 0.64
CA ALA A 3 25.74 -15.48 1.62
C ALA A 3 24.23 -15.19 1.51
N PRO A 4 23.35 -16.19 1.63
CA PRO A 4 21.92 -15.97 1.55
C PRO A 4 21.49 -14.95 2.62
N TYR A 5 20.66 -13.98 2.24
CA TYR A 5 20.11 -13.01 3.17
C TYR A 5 19.36 -13.72 4.29
N THR A 6 19.70 -13.40 5.52
CA THR A 6 19.02 -13.92 6.71
C THR A 6 18.29 -12.76 7.38
N PRO A 7 16.95 -12.81 7.48
CA PRO A 7 16.17 -11.75 8.13
C PRO A 7 16.64 -11.51 9.58
N PRO A 8 16.50 -10.28 10.12
CA PRO A 8 16.87 -9.97 11.49
C PRO A 8 16.15 -10.85 12.52
N PRO A 9 16.77 -11.10 13.71
CA PRO A 9 16.13 -11.82 14.80
C PRO A 9 14.82 -11.13 15.21
N GLY A 10 13.72 -11.88 15.25
CA GLY A 10 12.37 -11.36 15.56
C GLY A 10 11.51 -11.08 14.35
N SER A 11 12.07 -11.08 13.15
CA SER A 11 11.33 -11.15 11.89
C SER A 11 10.64 -12.52 11.74
N ILE A 12 10.01 -12.77 10.60
CA ILE A 12 9.31 -14.04 10.33
C ILE A 12 10.14 -15.21 10.85
N PRO A 13 9.63 -16.04 11.77
CA PRO A 13 10.41 -17.05 12.49
C PRO A 13 11.08 -18.08 11.56
N THR A 14 10.46 -18.33 10.40
CA THR A 14 10.99 -19.17 9.33
C THR A 14 10.52 -18.64 7.96
N LEU A 15 11.37 -18.77 6.92
CA LEU A 15 10.96 -18.55 5.52
C LEU A 15 10.23 -19.81 4.97
N GLU A 16 9.65 -20.61 5.84
CA GLU A 16 8.85 -21.77 5.47
C GLU A 16 7.42 -21.33 5.17
N VAL A 17 6.95 -21.77 4.00
CA VAL A 17 5.57 -21.57 3.57
C VAL A 17 4.79 -22.81 3.95
N PRO A 18 3.72 -22.70 4.77
CA PRO A 18 2.92 -23.85 5.16
C PRO A 18 2.15 -24.42 3.94
N GLU A 19 1.86 -25.70 3.98
CA GLU A 19 1.00 -26.34 2.98
C GLU A 19 -0.47 -26.06 3.33
N LEU A 20 -1.25 -25.64 2.34
CA LEU A 20 -2.72 -25.50 2.45
C LEU A 20 -3.47 -26.78 2.13
N ASP A 21 -2.83 -27.74 1.47
CA ASP A 21 -3.44 -29.01 1.14
C ASP A 21 -3.83 -29.78 2.41
N GLY A 22 -5.10 -30.15 2.50
CA GLY A 22 -5.66 -30.83 3.68
C GLY A 22 -6.09 -29.89 4.82
N VAL A 23 -5.85 -28.58 4.71
CA VAL A 23 -6.33 -27.57 5.67
C VAL A 23 -7.74 -27.14 5.30
N GLY A 24 -8.73 -27.64 6.02
CA GLY A 24 -10.15 -27.36 5.75
C GLY A 24 -10.68 -26.13 6.49
N HIS A 25 -10.12 -25.82 7.67
CA HIS A 25 -10.63 -24.78 8.55
C HIS A 25 -9.51 -23.89 9.11
N LEU A 26 -9.57 -22.61 8.78
CA LEU A 26 -8.63 -21.57 9.26
C LEU A 26 -9.35 -20.58 10.18
N HIS A 27 -8.74 -20.24 11.33
CA HIS A 27 -9.23 -19.19 12.21
C HIS A 27 -8.28 -18.00 12.21
N LEU A 28 -8.80 -16.82 11.86
CA LEU A 28 -8.03 -15.59 11.65
C LEU A 28 -8.20 -14.62 12.83
N LEU A 29 -7.11 -14.30 13.54
CA LEU A 29 -7.12 -13.32 14.63
C LEU A 29 -6.84 -11.91 14.10
N GLY A 30 -7.70 -10.94 14.49
CA GLY A 30 -7.67 -9.59 13.95
C GLY A 30 -8.22 -9.52 12.52
N ILE A 31 -9.25 -10.32 12.23
CA ILE A 31 -9.79 -10.55 10.88
C ILE A 31 -10.35 -9.28 10.21
N GLY A 32 -10.73 -8.26 10.98
CA GLY A 32 -11.24 -6.97 10.48
C GLY A 32 -10.18 -6.06 9.85
N GLY A 33 -8.88 -6.32 10.10
CA GLY A 33 -7.79 -5.60 9.46
C GLY A 33 -7.79 -5.80 7.94
N SER A 34 -7.40 -4.76 7.15
CA SER A 34 -7.51 -4.78 5.68
C SER A 34 -6.83 -5.98 5.04
N GLY A 35 -5.58 -6.27 5.40
CA GLY A 35 -4.85 -7.42 4.87
C GLY A 35 -5.43 -8.76 5.29
N MET A 36 -5.89 -8.89 6.55
CA MET A 36 -6.53 -10.10 7.07
C MET A 36 -7.87 -10.34 6.40
N ARG A 37 -8.68 -9.28 6.25
CA ARG A 37 -9.98 -9.34 5.56
C ARG A 37 -9.86 -9.81 4.12
N ASN A 38 -8.90 -9.27 3.37
CA ASN A 38 -8.67 -9.65 1.98
C ASN A 38 -8.22 -11.11 1.87
N LEU A 39 -7.35 -11.57 2.77
CA LEU A 39 -6.94 -12.96 2.86
C LEU A 39 -8.11 -13.88 3.22
N ALA A 40 -8.94 -13.51 4.21
CA ALA A 40 -10.12 -14.27 4.60
C ALA A 40 -11.10 -14.48 3.44
N LYS A 41 -11.40 -13.41 2.69
CA LYS A 41 -12.27 -13.47 1.50
C LYS A 41 -11.70 -14.41 0.42
N LEU A 42 -10.39 -14.31 0.15
CA LEU A 42 -9.73 -15.17 -0.82
C LEU A 42 -9.82 -16.64 -0.42
N LEU A 43 -9.47 -16.97 0.84
CA LEU A 43 -9.47 -18.34 1.34
C LEU A 43 -10.88 -18.95 1.34
N ALA A 44 -11.88 -18.16 1.79
CA ALA A 44 -13.28 -18.59 1.76
C ALA A 44 -13.78 -18.83 0.32
N ALA A 45 -13.46 -17.93 -0.62
CA ALA A 45 -13.82 -18.08 -2.03
C ALA A 45 -13.16 -19.31 -2.69
N ARG A 46 -12.05 -19.79 -2.13
CA ARG A 46 -11.37 -21.04 -2.54
C ARG A 46 -11.89 -22.28 -1.83
N GLY A 47 -12.95 -22.17 -1.03
CA GLY A 47 -13.62 -23.29 -0.39
C GLY A 47 -13.08 -23.67 0.99
N ALA A 48 -12.11 -22.93 1.55
CA ALA A 48 -11.71 -23.13 2.95
C ALA A 48 -12.82 -22.64 3.88
N ARG A 49 -13.11 -23.37 4.96
CA ARG A 49 -13.88 -22.82 6.06
C ARG A 49 -13.03 -21.75 6.76
N VAL A 50 -13.51 -20.52 6.77
CA VAL A 50 -12.85 -19.42 7.44
C VAL A 50 -13.70 -18.95 8.58
N THR A 51 -13.12 -18.89 9.77
CA THR A 51 -13.67 -18.23 10.94
C THR A 51 -12.67 -17.19 11.45
N GLY A 52 -13.06 -16.31 12.35
CA GLY A 52 -12.11 -15.37 12.93
C GLY A 52 -12.68 -14.57 14.09
N CYS A 53 -11.84 -13.73 14.65
CA CYS A 53 -12.22 -12.82 15.72
C CYS A 53 -11.58 -11.43 15.51
N ASP A 54 -12.23 -10.42 16.10
CA ASP A 54 -11.71 -9.05 16.18
C ASP A 54 -12.13 -8.42 17.50
N LEU A 55 -11.38 -7.42 17.97
CA LEU A 55 -11.73 -6.73 19.23
C LEU A 55 -12.96 -5.83 19.10
N LYS A 56 -13.28 -5.37 17.88
CA LYS A 56 -14.34 -4.37 17.64
C LYS A 56 -15.25 -4.78 16.50
N GLU A 57 -16.53 -4.51 16.70
CA GLU A 57 -17.49 -4.50 15.61
C GLU A 57 -17.15 -3.36 14.64
N SER A 58 -17.02 -3.67 13.37
CA SER A 58 -16.69 -2.71 12.32
C SER A 58 -17.47 -3.01 11.04
N ASN A 59 -17.50 -2.07 10.09
CA ASN A 59 -18.05 -2.32 8.75
C ASN A 59 -17.33 -3.49 8.04
N ALA A 60 -16.03 -3.61 8.28
CA ALA A 60 -15.23 -4.71 7.74
C ALA A 60 -15.70 -6.08 8.28
N VAL A 61 -15.93 -6.17 9.60
CA VAL A 61 -16.44 -7.38 10.25
C VAL A 61 -17.84 -7.72 9.76
N ARG A 62 -18.74 -6.72 9.67
CA ARG A 62 -20.09 -6.92 9.11
C ARG A 62 -20.04 -7.45 7.68
N GLY A 63 -19.23 -6.83 6.82
CA GLY A 63 -19.08 -7.26 5.44
C GLY A 63 -18.50 -8.68 5.26
N LEU A 64 -17.70 -9.18 6.20
CA LEU A 64 -17.27 -10.58 6.22
C LEU A 64 -18.43 -11.52 6.61
N ARG A 65 -19.23 -11.16 7.62
CA ARG A 65 -20.40 -11.94 8.01
C ARG A 65 -21.46 -12.01 6.91
N ASP A 66 -21.68 -10.91 6.18
CA ASP A 66 -22.56 -10.87 5.00
C ASP A 66 -22.12 -11.83 3.91
N GLN A 67 -20.82 -12.17 3.86
CA GLN A 67 -20.23 -13.15 2.94
C GLN A 67 -20.13 -14.56 3.54
N GLY A 68 -20.78 -14.81 4.70
CA GLY A 68 -20.84 -16.13 5.32
C GLY A 68 -19.64 -16.49 6.20
N VAL A 69 -18.72 -15.58 6.48
CA VAL A 69 -17.60 -15.81 7.40
C VAL A 69 -18.07 -15.62 8.85
N GLU A 70 -17.87 -16.63 9.67
CA GLU A 70 -18.20 -16.57 11.10
C GLU A 70 -17.15 -15.71 11.83
N VAL A 71 -17.56 -14.56 12.38
CA VAL A 71 -16.64 -13.64 13.09
C VAL A 71 -17.14 -13.38 14.51
N ALA A 72 -16.32 -13.72 15.50
CA ALA A 72 -16.55 -13.41 16.92
C ALA A 72 -16.02 -12.01 17.27
N ILE A 73 -16.62 -11.37 18.28
CA ILE A 73 -16.08 -10.14 18.89
C ILE A 73 -15.43 -10.50 20.22
N GLY A 74 -14.16 -10.10 20.38
CA GLY A 74 -13.33 -10.48 21.51
C GLY A 74 -12.47 -11.70 21.21
N HIS A 75 -11.52 -11.96 22.10
CA HIS A 75 -10.63 -13.13 22.07
C HIS A 75 -11.08 -14.16 23.10
N ASP A 76 -11.27 -15.42 22.68
CA ASP A 76 -11.66 -16.54 23.56
C ASP A 76 -10.78 -17.76 23.28
N PRO A 77 -10.12 -18.35 24.28
CA PRO A 77 -9.36 -19.59 24.13
C PRO A 77 -10.17 -20.76 23.53
N GLY A 78 -11.50 -20.69 23.60
CA GLY A 78 -12.38 -21.67 22.98
C GLY A 78 -12.38 -21.67 21.44
N HIS A 79 -11.97 -20.59 20.81
CA HIS A 79 -11.89 -20.46 19.34
C HIS A 79 -10.85 -21.40 18.71
N VAL A 80 -9.88 -21.92 19.47
CA VAL A 80 -8.90 -22.89 18.98
C VAL A 80 -9.46 -24.32 18.81
N ARG A 81 -10.75 -24.53 19.15
CA ARG A 81 -11.36 -25.85 18.98
C ARG A 81 -11.98 -25.98 17.61
N GLY A 82 -11.37 -26.82 16.77
CA GLY A 82 -11.90 -27.17 15.46
C GLY A 82 -11.15 -26.57 14.25
N PRO A 83 -10.49 -25.40 14.32
CA PRO A 83 -9.56 -25.00 13.26
C PRO A 83 -8.36 -25.95 13.13
N ASP A 84 -7.86 -26.08 11.91
CA ASP A 84 -6.62 -26.81 11.59
C ASP A 84 -5.38 -25.93 11.81
N ALA A 85 -5.52 -24.61 11.67
CA ALA A 85 -4.48 -23.62 11.97
C ALA A 85 -5.07 -22.26 12.35
N LEU A 86 -4.30 -21.48 13.12
CA LEU A 86 -4.57 -20.08 13.41
C LEU A 86 -3.70 -19.18 12.52
N VAL A 87 -4.30 -18.13 11.94
CA VAL A 87 -3.59 -17.11 11.19
C VAL A 87 -3.59 -15.80 11.99
N LEU A 88 -2.41 -15.27 12.24
CA LEU A 88 -2.20 -14.12 13.11
C LEU A 88 -1.98 -12.84 12.33
N SER A 89 -2.72 -11.78 12.66
CA SER A 89 -2.36 -10.41 12.29
C SER A 89 -1.11 -10.00 13.07
N SER A 90 -0.28 -9.13 12.50
CA SER A 90 0.88 -8.52 13.18
C SER A 90 0.51 -7.73 14.43
N ALA A 91 -0.74 -7.27 14.55
CA ALA A 91 -1.27 -6.56 15.71
C ALA A 91 -1.58 -7.49 16.92
N ILE A 92 -1.52 -8.81 16.76
CA ILE A 92 -1.85 -9.77 17.83
C ILE A 92 -0.61 -10.01 18.70
N ALA A 93 -0.72 -9.63 19.98
CA ALA A 93 0.37 -9.81 20.93
C ALA A 93 0.67 -11.31 21.16
N PRO A 94 1.95 -11.70 21.35
CA PRO A 94 2.34 -13.08 21.67
C PRO A 94 1.70 -13.65 22.95
N THR A 95 1.22 -12.76 23.83
CA THR A 95 0.54 -13.07 25.10
C THR A 95 -0.97 -13.24 24.95
N ASN A 96 -1.51 -13.12 23.74
CA ASN A 96 -2.94 -13.29 23.49
C ASN A 96 -3.41 -14.68 23.94
N ALA A 97 -4.59 -14.75 24.57
CA ALA A 97 -5.13 -15.97 25.16
C ALA A 97 -5.36 -17.10 24.15
N GLU A 98 -5.79 -16.77 22.92
CA GLU A 98 -5.96 -17.76 21.85
C GLU A 98 -4.61 -18.28 21.35
N VAL A 99 -3.59 -17.41 21.23
CA VAL A 99 -2.23 -17.81 20.85
C VAL A 99 -1.65 -18.78 21.89
N ALA A 100 -1.84 -18.49 23.19
CA ALA A 100 -1.41 -19.37 24.28
C ALA A 100 -2.13 -20.71 24.26
N ALA A 101 -3.45 -20.71 24.04
CA ALA A 101 -4.26 -21.92 23.93
C ALA A 101 -3.87 -22.78 22.73
N ALA A 102 -3.62 -22.16 21.57
CA ALA A 102 -3.19 -22.84 20.35
C ALA A 102 -1.83 -23.53 20.53
N ARG A 103 -0.87 -22.84 21.16
CA ARG A 103 0.44 -23.43 21.49
C ARG A 103 0.29 -24.65 22.43
N THR A 104 -0.59 -24.55 23.43
CA THR A 104 -0.87 -25.65 24.35
C THR A 104 -1.50 -26.84 23.64
N ALA A 105 -2.36 -26.58 22.66
CA ALA A 105 -3.03 -27.60 21.86
C ALA A 105 -2.15 -28.18 20.74
N GLY A 106 -0.96 -27.62 20.50
CA GLY A 106 -0.09 -28.00 19.37
C GLY A 106 -0.65 -27.58 18.01
N LEU A 107 -1.57 -26.58 17.97
CA LEU A 107 -2.17 -26.10 16.76
C LEU A 107 -1.18 -25.20 15.98
N PRO A 108 -1.00 -25.38 14.67
CA PRO A 108 -0.14 -24.52 13.85
C PRO A 108 -0.53 -23.05 13.96
N LEU A 109 0.47 -22.17 14.10
CA LEU A 109 0.35 -20.73 14.14
C LEU A 109 1.05 -20.16 12.90
N TRP A 110 0.31 -19.53 12.01
CA TRP A 110 0.82 -18.91 10.80
C TRP A 110 0.71 -17.40 10.90
N THR A 111 1.67 -16.71 10.37
CA THR A 111 1.52 -15.27 10.11
C THR A 111 0.59 -15.04 8.92
N ARG A 112 0.02 -13.84 8.81
CA ARG A 112 -0.73 -13.42 7.62
C ARG A 112 0.07 -13.66 6.33
N ALA A 113 1.35 -13.33 6.36
CA ALA A 113 2.24 -13.47 5.22
C ALA A 113 2.48 -14.92 4.83
N GLN A 114 2.65 -15.82 5.80
CA GLN A 114 2.78 -17.26 5.54
C GLN A 114 1.50 -17.83 4.92
N ALA A 115 0.33 -17.47 5.44
CA ALA A 115 -0.95 -17.91 4.87
C ALA A 115 -1.19 -17.33 3.47
N LEU A 116 -0.77 -16.08 3.21
CA LEU A 116 -0.84 -15.49 1.88
C LEU A 116 0.13 -16.18 0.90
N ALA A 117 1.37 -16.43 1.31
CA ALA A 117 2.33 -17.15 0.49
C ALA A 117 1.86 -18.59 0.19
N ALA A 118 1.30 -19.28 1.18
CA ALA A 118 0.70 -20.60 1.00
C ALA A 118 -0.43 -20.57 -0.05
N ALA A 119 -1.23 -19.50 -0.06
CA ALA A 119 -2.28 -19.34 -1.07
C ALA A 119 -1.74 -19.13 -2.49
N THR A 120 -0.47 -18.77 -2.67
CA THR A 120 0.17 -18.63 -4.00
C THR A 120 0.81 -19.93 -4.52
N VAL A 121 1.00 -20.94 -3.68
CA VAL A 121 1.64 -22.20 -4.07
C VAL A 121 0.83 -22.86 -5.19
N GLY A 122 1.55 -23.36 -6.21
CA GLY A 122 0.93 -24.00 -7.38
C GLY A 122 0.27 -23.03 -8.36
N ARG A 123 0.43 -21.70 -8.16
CA ARG A 123 -0.07 -20.66 -9.07
C ARG A 123 1.09 -19.91 -9.72
N ARG A 124 0.88 -19.46 -10.94
CA ARG A 124 1.80 -18.54 -11.60
C ARG A 124 1.69 -17.15 -10.96
N THR A 125 2.57 -16.89 -10.01
CA THR A 125 2.47 -15.70 -9.15
C THR A 125 3.21 -14.51 -9.75
N ILE A 126 2.55 -13.35 -9.74
CA ILE A 126 3.11 -12.03 -10.04
C ILE A 126 3.15 -11.26 -8.72
N ALA A 127 4.34 -10.94 -8.22
CA ALA A 127 4.52 -10.23 -6.95
C ALA A 127 5.08 -8.84 -7.18
N VAL A 128 4.39 -7.82 -6.68
CA VAL A 128 4.83 -6.41 -6.78
C VAL A 128 5.35 -5.96 -5.44
N THR A 129 6.60 -5.52 -5.40
CA THR A 129 7.26 -4.97 -4.20
C THR A 129 7.96 -3.65 -4.49
N GLY A 130 8.46 -3.00 -3.45
CA GLY A 130 9.15 -1.71 -3.50
C GLY A 130 8.65 -0.79 -2.40
N THR A 131 9.37 0.27 -2.11
CA THR A 131 8.98 1.20 -1.03
C THR A 131 7.64 1.88 -1.35
N HIS A 132 7.45 2.34 -2.60
CA HIS A 132 6.25 3.06 -3.06
C HIS A 132 5.66 2.45 -4.32
N GLY A 133 4.37 2.74 -4.59
CA GLY A 133 3.70 2.35 -5.83
C GLY A 133 3.20 0.91 -5.89
N LYS A 134 3.52 0.06 -4.92
CA LYS A 134 3.09 -1.36 -4.85
C LYS A 134 1.61 -1.55 -5.14
N THR A 135 0.76 -0.95 -4.32
CA THR A 135 -0.70 -1.10 -4.40
C THR A 135 -1.26 -0.66 -5.75
N THR A 136 -0.80 0.48 -6.26
CA THR A 136 -1.25 1.01 -7.56
C THR A 136 -0.81 0.11 -8.71
N THR A 137 0.45 -0.34 -8.72
CA THR A 137 0.97 -1.24 -9.75
C THR A 137 0.28 -2.59 -9.71
N THR A 138 0.08 -3.18 -8.51
CA THR A 138 -0.65 -4.44 -8.34
C THR A 138 -2.09 -4.32 -8.86
N SER A 139 -2.74 -3.17 -8.60
CA SER A 139 -4.09 -2.88 -9.07
C SER A 139 -4.17 -2.77 -10.60
N MET A 140 -3.23 -2.05 -11.21
CA MET A 140 -3.15 -1.92 -12.67
C MET A 140 -2.90 -3.27 -13.34
N ILE A 141 -1.98 -4.10 -12.80
CA ILE A 141 -1.71 -5.45 -13.30
C ILE A 141 -2.95 -6.31 -13.21
N ALA A 142 -3.62 -6.36 -12.05
CA ALA A 142 -4.84 -7.14 -11.88
C ALA A 142 -5.93 -6.72 -12.86
N LEU A 143 -6.14 -5.40 -13.05
CA LEU A 143 -7.10 -4.85 -14.00
C LEU A 143 -6.78 -5.26 -15.45
N VAL A 144 -5.52 -5.12 -15.86
CA VAL A 144 -5.10 -5.45 -17.25
C VAL A 144 -5.29 -6.94 -17.53
N LEU A 145 -4.87 -7.81 -16.60
CA LEU A 145 -5.01 -9.26 -16.78
C LEU A 145 -6.48 -9.71 -16.75
N GLU A 146 -7.32 -9.06 -15.93
CA GLU A 146 -8.77 -9.31 -15.94
C GLU A 146 -9.41 -8.89 -17.26
N ARG A 147 -9.08 -7.70 -17.77
CA ARG A 147 -9.58 -7.20 -19.07
C ARG A 147 -9.06 -8.00 -20.26
N ALA A 148 -7.89 -8.60 -20.12
CA ALA A 148 -7.36 -9.54 -21.12
C ALA A 148 -8.03 -10.94 -21.07
N GLY A 149 -8.97 -11.19 -20.15
CA GLY A 149 -9.69 -12.44 -20.02
C GLY A 149 -8.91 -13.55 -19.31
N LEU A 150 -7.80 -13.22 -18.63
CA LEU A 150 -6.96 -14.21 -17.93
C LEU A 150 -7.48 -14.56 -16.53
N ASP A 151 -8.54 -13.91 -16.07
CA ASP A 151 -9.25 -14.16 -14.81
C ASP A 151 -8.34 -14.42 -13.59
N PRO A 152 -7.43 -13.49 -13.22
CA PRO A 152 -6.47 -13.73 -12.16
C PRO A 152 -7.11 -13.76 -10.77
N SER A 153 -6.51 -14.52 -9.84
CA SER A 153 -6.68 -14.26 -8.42
C SER A 153 -5.80 -13.08 -8.02
N TYR A 154 -6.23 -12.28 -7.03
CA TYR A 154 -5.36 -11.22 -6.50
C TYR A 154 -5.61 -10.91 -5.02
N VAL A 155 -4.56 -10.40 -4.36
CA VAL A 155 -4.61 -9.76 -3.04
C VAL A 155 -3.80 -8.47 -3.10
N ILE A 156 -4.49 -7.36 -2.94
CA ILE A 156 -3.97 -5.99 -3.05
C ILE A 156 -4.07 -5.32 -1.68
N GLY A 157 -3.10 -4.52 -1.29
CA GLY A 157 -3.08 -3.81 -0.01
C GLY A 157 -4.15 -2.71 0.14
N GLY A 158 -4.73 -2.27 -0.98
CA GLY A 158 -5.81 -1.27 -1.06
C GLY A 158 -7.06 -1.81 -1.75
N GLU A 159 -7.98 -0.91 -2.04
CA GLU A 159 -9.23 -1.20 -2.76
C GLU A 159 -9.24 -0.40 -4.07
N PRO A 160 -8.94 -1.03 -5.23
CA PRO A 160 -9.05 -0.36 -6.52
C PRO A 160 -10.50 -0.05 -6.85
N ASN A 161 -10.73 1.09 -7.48
CA ASN A 161 -12.08 1.57 -7.79
C ASN A 161 -12.81 0.62 -8.77
N GLU A 162 -12.07 -0.01 -9.70
CA GLU A 162 -12.62 -0.85 -10.77
C GLU A 162 -12.99 -2.26 -10.31
N THR A 163 -12.35 -2.76 -9.23
CA THR A 163 -12.47 -4.17 -8.82
C THR A 163 -13.46 -4.40 -7.66
N GLY A 164 -13.93 -3.31 -7.03
CA GLY A 164 -14.88 -3.39 -5.91
C GLY A 164 -14.33 -4.04 -4.64
N GLY A 165 -13.02 -4.28 -4.57
CA GLY A 165 -12.36 -4.83 -3.38
C GLY A 165 -10.90 -5.17 -3.60
N GLY A 166 -10.16 -5.34 -2.49
CA GLY A 166 -8.72 -5.64 -2.50
C GLY A 166 -8.38 -7.13 -2.68
N SER A 167 -9.34 -8.02 -2.90
CA SER A 167 -9.08 -9.44 -3.15
C SER A 167 -10.14 -10.11 -4.00
N ARG A 168 -9.70 -11.08 -4.81
CA ARG A 168 -10.56 -11.91 -5.66
C ARG A 168 -9.93 -13.29 -5.83
N ALA A 169 -10.77 -14.32 -5.89
CA ALA A 169 -10.40 -15.65 -6.37
C ALA A 169 -10.87 -15.78 -7.83
N GLY A 170 -9.94 -15.68 -8.76
CA GLY A 170 -10.17 -15.95 -10.18
C GLY A 170 -10.03 -17.43 -10.51
N ALA A 171 -10.59 -17.86 -11.65
CA ALA A 171 -10.48 -19.22 -12.13
C ALA A 171 -9.19 -19.49 -12.94
N GLY A 172 -8.48 -18.43 -13.37
CA GLY A 172 -7.21 -18.54 -14.09
C GLY A 172 -6.04 -18.96 -13.19
N ASP A 173 -4.92 -19.33 -13.81
CA ASP A 173 -3.71 -19.78 -13.10
C ASP A 173 -2.90 -18.63 -12.48
N LEU A 174 -3.17 -17.39 -12.89
CA LEU A 174 -2.43 -16.22 -12.42
C LEU A 174 -2.86 -15.81 -11.01
N PHE A 175 -1.86 -15.42 -10.21
CA PHE A 175 -2.07 -14.84 -8.89
C PHE A 175 -1.27 -13.55 -8.75
N VAL A 176 -1.93 -12.41 -8.65
CA VAL A 176 -1.29 -11.10 -8.47
C VAL A 176 -1.30 -10.73 -6.98
N VAL A 177 -0.14 -10.43 -6.42
CA VAL A 177 0.01 -10.17 -4.99
C VAL A 177 0.93 -8.99 -4.72
N GLU A 178 0.59 -8.22 -3.70
CA GLU A 178 1.48 -7.19 -3.15
C GLU A 178 2.45 -7.82 -2.16
N GLY A 179 3.76 -7.69 -2.43
CA GLY A 179 4.84 -8.16 -1.57
C GLY A 179 5.25 -7.07 -0.58
N ASP A 180 5.00 -7.29 0.70
CA ASP A 180 5.32 -6.34 1.77
C ASP A 180 6.78 -6.50 2.22
N GLU A 181 7.60 -5.49 1.97
CA GLU A 181 9.01 -5.44 2.37
C GLU A 181 9.19 -5.02 3.83
N SER A 182 8.18 -4.41 4.44
CA SER A 182 8.28 -3.73 5.74
C SER A 182 8.73 -4.63 6.89
N ASP A 183 8.49 -5.93 6.78
CA ASP A 183 8.85 -6.97 7.75
C ASP A 183 9.60 -8.16 7.10
N GLY A 184 10.06 -8.01 5.86
CA GLY A 184 10.75 -9.04 5.09
C GLY A 184 9.83 -10.15 4.59
N SER A 185 8.52 -10.06 4.79
CA SER A 185 7.55 -11.12 4.45
C SER A 185 7.44 -11.40 2.94
N PHE A 186 7.80 -10.42 2.09
CA PHE A 186 7.85 -10.62 0.64
C PHE A 186 8.81 -11.76 0.22
N LEU A 187 9.79 -12.09 1.06
CA LEU A 187 10.72 -13.21 0.83
C LEU A 187 10.08 -14.60 0.96
N LEU A 188 8.87 -14.71 1.48
CA LEU A 188 8.09 -15.96 1.45
C LEU A 188 7.57 -16.29 0.05
N LEU A 189 7.43 -15.28 -0.82
CA LEU A 189 6.92 -15.47 -2.17
C LEU A 189 7.98 -16.08 -3.09
N ARG A 190 7.50 -16.84 -4.07
CA ARG A 190 8.31 -17.40 -5.17
C ARG A 190 7.63 -17.04 -6.49
N PRO A 191 7.78 -15.80 -6.95
CA PRO A 191 7.02 -15.33 -8.10
C PRO A 191 7.63 -15.82 -9.42
N ALA A 192 6.74 -16.15 -10.37
CA ALA A 192 7.11 -16.28 -11.78
C ALA A 192 7.54 -14.91 -12.35
N ILE A 193 6.86 -13.83 -11.91
CA ILE A 193 7.27 -12.46 -12.24
C ILE A 193 7.31 -11.64 -10.96
N GLY A 194 8.50 -11.11 -10.61
CA GLY A 194 8.67 -10.09 -9.58
C GLY A 194 8.71 -8.70 -10.20
N VAL A 195 8.11 -7.72 -9.54
CA VAL A 195 8.19 -6.30 -9.93
C VAL A 195 8.80 -5.53 -8.76
N VAL A 196 9.88 -4.78 -9.01
CA VAL A 196 10.50 -3.86 -8.05
C VAL A 196 10.29 -2.44 -8.54
N THR A 197 9.47 -1.68 -7.84
CA THR A 197 9.12 -0.31 -8.23
C THR A 197 10.19 0.70 -7.86
N ASN A 198 10.68 0.66 -6.63
CA ASN A 198 11.75 1.50 -6.10
C ASN A 198 12.28 0.90 -4.79
N VAL A 199 13.48 1.32 -4.37
CA VAL A 199 14.11 0.90 -3.11
C VAL A 199 14.70 2.11 -2.40
N GLU A 200 13.98 2.60 -1.39
CA GLU A 200 14.40 3.69 -0.52
C GLU A 200 14.67 3.18 0.91
N VAL A 201 15.30 4.01 1.74
CA VAL A 201 15.52 3.69 3.15
C VAL A 201 14.23 3.98 3.93
N ASP A 202 13.49 2.94 4.24
CA ASP A 202 12.32 2.97 5.14
C ASP A 202 12.40 1.77 6.10
N HIS A 203 11.44 1.65 7.00
CA HIS A 203 11.33 0.54 7.96
C HIS A 203 12.61 0.27 8.75
N VAL A 204 13.25 1.36 9.22
CA VAL A 204 14.54 1.32 9.95
C VAL A 204 14.46 0.62 11.32
N ASP A 205 13.26 0.39 11.81
CA ASP A 205 12.96 -0.45 12.98
C ASP A 205 13.13 -1.95 12.67
N PHE A 206 12.98 -2.34 11.42
CA PHE A 206 13.22 -3.70 10.94
C PHE A 206 14.62 -3.82 10.30
N TYR A 207 14.96 -2.96 9.36
CA TYR A 207 16.26 -2.91 8.67
C TYR A 207 17.24 -2.03 9.44
N THR A 208 17.76 -2.56 10.56
CA THR A 208 18.56 -1.79 11.51
C THR A 208 19.92 -1.34 10.97
N SER A 209 20.45 -2.05 9.97
CA SER A 209 21.69 -1.67 9.25
C SER A 209 21.44 -0.70 8.09
N GLY A 210 20.19 -0.27 7.89
CA GLY A 210 19.79 0.69 6.87
C GLY A 210 19.92 0.18 5.44
N ARG A 211 20.37 1.04 4.53
CA ARG A 211 20.42 0.78 3.07
C ARG A 211 21.03 -0.57 2.66
N PRO A 212 22.20 -1.00 3.17
CA PRO A 212 22.78 -2.29 2.73
C PRO A 212 21.88 -3.49 3.04
N GLU A 213 21.16 -3.46 4.17
CA GLU A 213 20.27 -4.54 4.57
C GLU A 213 19.00 -4.56 3.71
N ILE A 214 18.44 -3.40 3.42
CA ILE A 214 17.30 -3.26 2.52
C ILE A 214 17.66 -3.75 1.11
N GLU A 215 18.77 -3.27 0.53
CA GLU A 215 19.22 -3.68 -0.79
C GLU A 215 19.50 -5.19 -0.85
N ALA A 216 20.07 -5.78 0.21
CA ALA A 216 20.27 -7.24 0.29
C ALA A 216 18.95 -8.03 0.33
N ALA A 217 17.92 -7.50 1.00
CA ALA A 217 16.60 -8.14 1.03
C ALA A 217 15.93 -8.11 -0.37
N PHE A 218 16.03 -6.99 -1.10
CA PHE A 218 15.52 -6.89 -2.47
C PHE A 218 16.33 -7.75 -3.46
N ALA A 219 17.66 -7.88 -3.29
CA ALA A 219 18.47 -8.82 -4.05
C ALA A 219 17.98 -10.27 -3.84
N ALA A 220 17.76 -10.66 -2.58
CA ALA A 220 17.25 -11.99 -2.24
C ALA A 220 15.84 -12.24 -2.77
N PHE A 221 15.00 -11.21 -2.89
CA PHE A 221 13.71 -11.31 -3.58
C PHE A 221 13.91 -11.54 -5.08
N GLY A 222 14.79 -10.78 -5.72
CA GLY A 222 15.10 -10.93 -7.15
C GLY A 222 15.59 -12.34 -7.51
N GLU A 223 16.42 -12.94 -6.66
CA GLU A 223 16.90 -14.32 -6.82
C GLU A 223 15.78 -15.38 -6.73
N ARG A 224 14.63 -15.04 -6.15
CA ARG A 224 13.46 -15.93 -6.03
C ARG A 224 12.51 -15.85 -7.22
N CYS A 225 12.69 -14.86 -8.09
CA CYS A 225 11.85 -14.63 -9.25
C CYS A 225 12.38 -15.38 -10.48
N GLU A 226 11.48 -15.97 -11.28
CA GLU A 226 11.87 -16.51 -12.60
C GLU A 226 12.16 -15.39 -13.59
N ARG A 227 11.44 -14.29 -13.50
CA ARG A 227 11.58 -13.03 -14.26
C ARG A 227 11.49 -11.86 -13.30
N LEU A 228 12.27 -10.82 -13.53
CA LEU A 228 12.26 -9.61 -12.72
C LEU A 228 12.03 -8.38 -13.60
N VAL A 229 11.11 -7.51 -13.18
CA VAL A 229 10.79 -6.22 -13.81
C VAL A 229 11.19 -5.12 -12.84
N VAL A 230 12.06 -4.18 -13.25
CA VAL A 230 12.70 -3.21 -12.36
C VAL A 230 12.62 -1.80 -12.94
N CYS A 231 12.33 -0.82 -12.10
CA CYS A 231 12.37 0.59 -12.47
C CYS A 231 13.82 1.04 -12.73
N ALA A 232 14.13 1.44 -13.97
CA ALA A 232 15.43 1.95 -14.36
C ALA A 232 15.72 3.35 -13.78
N ASP A 233 14.68 4.11 -13.48
CA ASP A 233 14.80 5.47 -12.96
C ASP A 233 15.08 5.48 -11.44
N ASP A 234 15.03 4.32 -10.76
CA ASP A 234 15.32 4.20 -9.33
C ASP A 234 16.70 3.55 -9.11
N GLU A 235 17.64 4.37 -8.62
CA GLU A 235 19.00 3.91 -8.37
C GLU A 235 19.08 2.79 -7.31
N GLY A 236 18.17 2.81 -6.30
CA GLY A 236 18.12 1.81 -5.24
C GLY A 236 17.70 0.45 -5.80
N ALA A 237 16.62 0.42 -6.60
CA ALA A 237 16.15 -0.79 -7.28
C ALA A 237 17.23 -1.35 -8.24
N MET A 238 17.86 -0.47 -9.02
CA MET A 238 18.91 -0.86 -9.95
C MET A 238 20.15 -1.44 -9.25
N ARG A 239 20.56 -0.86 -8.09
CA ARG A 239 21.67 -1.42 -7.29
C ARG A 239 21.29 -2.74 -6.64
N ALA A 240 20.13 -2.79 -5.99
CA ALA A 240 19.67 -3.99 -5.27
C ALA A 240 19.52 -5.21 -6.18
N THR A 241 19.20 -5.00 -7.45
CA THR A 241 18.99 -6.08 -8.44
C THR A 241 20.10 -6.19 -9.47
N ALA A 242 21.30 -5.65 -9.20
CA ALA A 242 22.41 -5.57 -10.17
C ALA A 242 22.82 -6.94 -10.72
N ASP A 243 22.80 -7.97 -9.88
CA ASP A 243 23.20 -9.34 -10.23
C ASP A 243 22.03 -10.20 -10.77
N CYS A 244 20.81 -9.64 -10.85
CA CYS A 244 19.65 -10.34 -11.36
C CYS A 244 19.43 -10.09 -12.87
N ALA A 245 19.06 -11.13 -13.61
CA ALA A 245 18.51 -10.96 -14.95
C ALA A 245 17.15 -10.25 -14.87
N ARG A 246 17.04 -9.08 -15.51
CA ARG A 246 15.89 -8.21 -15.36
C ARG A 246 15.46 -7.56 -16.68
N ILE A 247 14.18 -7.24 -16.75
CA ILE A 247 13.57 -6.34 -17.74
C ILE A 247 13.42 -5.00 -17.04
N THR A 248 13.83 -3.93 -17.70
CA THR A 248 13.79 -2.58 -17.14
C THR A 248 12.64 -1.76 -17.71
N TYR A 249 12.08 -0.87 -16.89
CA TYR A 249 11.12 0.13 -17.35
C TYR A 249 11.45 1.51 -16.76
N GLY A 250 11.12 2.55 -17.48
CA GLY A 250 11.39 3.91 -17.02
C GLY A 250 11.55 4.92 -18.15
N THR A 251 12.10 6.08 -17.79
CA THR A 251 12.43 7.15 -18.75
C THR A 251 13.82 7.00 -19.35
N ASP A 252 14.66 6.12 -18.79
CA ASP A 252 15.99 5.84 -19.32
C ASP A 252 15.87 5.41 -20.79
N PRO A 253 16.66 6.01 -21.70
CA PRO A 253 16.67 5.64 -23.12
C PRO A 253 17.00 4.17 -23.38
N GLN A 254 17.64 3.47 -22.45
CA GLN A 254 18.01 2.07 -22.55
C GLN A 254 17.02 1.12 -21.88
N ALA A 255 15.94 1.65 -21.26
CA ALA A 255 14.92 0.80 -20.65
C ALA A 255 14.20 -0.04 -21.72
N ASP A 256 13.94 -1.32 -21.39
CA ASP A 256 13.22 -2.26 -22.26
C ASP A 256 11.77 -1.80 -22.51
N VAL A 257 11.12 -1.22 -21.49
CA VAL A 257 9.84 -0.51 -21.60
C VAL A 257 10.08 0.95 -21.29
N ARG A 258 10.28 1.74 -22.34
CA ARG A 258 10.59 3.16 -22.20
C ARG A 258 9.33 4.01 -22.22
N VAL A 259 9.24 4.96 -21.29
CA VAL A 259 8.15 5.95 -21.26
C VAL A 259 8.68 7.37 -21.40
N GLU A 260 7.91 8.19 -22.11
CA GLU A 260 8.10 9.63 -22.23
C GLU A 260 6.77 10.30 -21.85
N THR A 261 6.73 10.91 -20.66
CA THR A 261 5.53 11.63 -20.22
C THR A 261 5.31 12.86 -21.06
N THR A 262 4.14 12.99 -21.69
CA THR A 262 3.83 14.09 -22.60
C THR A 262 2.91 15.13 -21.99
N ASP A 263 2.04 14.73 -21.05
CA ASP A 263 1.12 15.64 -20.35
C ASP A 263 0.76 15.11 -18.96
N LEU A 264 0.63 16.01 -17.99
CA LEU A 264 0.19 15.73 -16.62
C LEU A 264 -0.81 16.78 -16.17
N GLY A 265 -1.94 16.33 -15.62
CA GLY A 265 -2.93 17.27 -15.12
C GLY A 265 -4.20 16.61 -14.59
N PRO A 266 -5.21 17.42 -14.22
CA PRO A 266 -6.45 16.93 -13.62
C PRO A 266 -7.25 15.94 -14.48
N ALA A 267 -7.02 15.92 -15.79
CA ALA A 267 -7.63 14.98 -16.72
C ALA A 267 -6.88 13.63 -16.80
N GLY A 268 -5.85 13.46 -15.98
CA GLY A 268 -4.99 12.28 -15.95
C GLY A 268 -3.60 12.51 -16.54
N ALA A 269 -2.87 11.43 -16.81
CA ALA A 269 -1.54 11.46 -17.40
C ALA A 269 -1.56 10.91 -18.83
N ARG A 270 -0.67 11.46 -19.68
CA ARG A 270 -0.42 10.94 -21.04
C ARG A 270 1.07 10.73 -21.23
N ALA A 271 1.41 9.66 -21.91
CA ALA A 271 2.79 9.32 -22.20
C ALA A 271 2.89 8.57 -23.53
N ARG A 272 4.07 8.63 -24.13
CA ARG A 272 4.47 7.70 -25.20
C ARG A 272 5.21 6.54 -24.59
N VAL A 273 4.85 5.32 -24.97
CA VAL A 273 5.49 4.09 -24.48
C VAL A 273 6.12 3.36 -25.65
N THR A 274 7.40 2.97 -25.50
CA THR A 274 8.08 2.10 -26.45
C THR A 274 8.31 0.75 -25.78
N ILE A 275 7.82 -0.32 -26.39
CA ILE A 275 7.93 -1.70 -25.92
C ILE A 275 7.98 -2.64 -27.14
N ASP A 276 8.83 -3.65 -27.12
CA ASP A 276 9.00 -4.66 -28.19
C ASP A 276 9.16 -4.04 -29.59
N GLY A 277 9.86 -2.90 -29.66
CA GLY A 277 10.09 -2.16 -30.92
C GLY A 277 8.88 -1.36 -31.43
N GLY A 278 7.72 -1.46 -30.81
CA GLY A 278 6.54 -0.64 -31.08
C GLY A 278 6.50 0.62 -30.23
N THR A 279 5.82 1.67 -30.72
CA THR A 279 5.57 2.90 -29.95
C THR A 279 4.06 3.14 -29.90
N TYR A 280 3.55 3.40 -28.68
CA TYR A 280 2.13 3.49 -28.38
C TYR A 280 1.84 4.72 -27.54
N ASP A 281 0.61 5.25 -27.63
CA ASP A 281 0.12 6.31 -26.77
C ASP A 281 -0.56 5.72 -25.53
N LEU A 282 -0.06 6.06 -24.34
CA LEU A 282 -0.65 5.73 -23.05
C LEU A 282 -1.50 6.89 -22.56
N ALA A 283 -2.73 6.59 -22.16
CA ALA A 283 -3.61 7.51 -21.43
C ALA A 283 -4.03 6.87 -20.11
N LEU A 284 -3.93 7.62 -19.01
CA LEU A 284 -4.37 7.22 -17.67
C LEU A 284 -5.42 8.19 -17.16
N GLY A 285 -6.44 7.70 -16.46
CA GLY A 285 -7.42 8.53 -15.75
C GLY A 285 -6.88 9.16 -14.46
N VAL A 286 -5.64 8.84 -14.08
CA VAL A 286 -4.97 9.36 -12.87
C VAL A 286 -3.76 10.22 -13.26
N ASP A 287 -3.54 11.32 -12.52
CA ASP A 287 -2.39 12.21 -12.71
C ASP A 287 -1.11 11.64 -12.08
N GLY A 288 0.02 12.14 -12.52
CA GLY A 288 1.32 11.93 -11.90
C GLY A 288 2.26 11.04 -12.71
N HIS A 289 3.51 11.50 -12.81
CA HIS A 289 4.58 10.76 -13.50
C HIS A 289 4.80 9.37 -12.87
N HIS A 290 4.69 9.24 -11.54
CA HIS A 290 4.76 7.96 -10.85
C HIS A 290 3.70 6.95 -11.34
N ASN A 291 2.50 7.41 -11.73
CA ASN A 291 1.47 6.55 -12.30
C ASN A 291 1.80 6.12 -13.74
N VAL A 292 2.52 6.96 -14.49
CA VAL A 292 3.07 6.57 -15.80
C VAL A 292 4.11 5.44 -15.63
N LEU A 293 4.98 5.53 -14.61
CA LEU A 293 5.95 4.47 -14.29
C LEU A 293 5.24 3.19 -13.81
N ASN A 294 4.22 3.28 -12.97
CA ASN A 294 3.42 2.13 -12.55
C ASN A 294 2.74 1.43 -13.74
N ALA A 295 2.26 2.22 -14.72
CA ALA A 295 1.68 1.69 -15.96
C ALA A 295 2.75 1.03 -16.85
N ALA A 296 3.97 1.59 -16.91
CA ALA A 296 5.08 0.98 -17.64
C ALA A 296 5.46 -0.40 -17.06
N ALA A 297 5.55 -0.51 -15.74
CA ALA A 297 5.73 -1.80 -15.06
C ALA A 297 4.62 -2.79 -15.42
N THR A 298 3.38 -2.31 -15.44
CA THR A 298 2.20 -3.11 -15.81
C THR A 298 2.28 -3.60 -17.26
N LEU A 299 2.71 -2.76 -18.19
CA LEU A 299 2.90 -3.14 -19.60
C LEU A 299 4.01 -4.16 -19.77
N ALA A 300 5.12 -4.05 -19.01
CA ALA A 300 6.17 -5.06 -18.99
C ALA A 300 5.63 -6.42 -18.53
N VAL A 301 4.83 -6.46 -17.46
CA VAL A 301 4.18 -7.69 -16.97
C VAL A 301 3.18 -8.23 -18.00
N ALA A 302 2.37 -7.36 -18.60
CA ALA A 302 1.38 -7.72 -19.61
C ALA A 302 2.05 -8.39 -20.84
N ALA A 303 3.16 -7.85 -21.31
CA ALA A 303 3.95 -8.43 -22.40
C ALA A 303 4.50 -9.82 -22.03
N LEU A 304 5.02 -9.99 -20.80
CA LEU A 304 5.49 -11.29 -20.30
C LEU A 304 4.39 -12.34 -20.21
N GLU A 305 3.15 -11.91 -19.99
CA GLU A 305 1.97 -12.79 -19.97
C GLU A 305 1.26 -12.89 -21.34
N GLY A 306 1.88 -12.35 -22.40
CA GLY A 306 1.38 -12.45 -23.77
C GLY A 306 0.14 -11.61 -24.07
N VAL A 307 -0.13 -10.58 -23.24
CA VAL A 307 -1.22 -9.63 -23.48
C VAL A 307 -0.79 -8.61 -24.52
N ALA A 308 -1.59 -8.45 -25.57
CA ALA A 308 -1.31 -7.49 -26.62
C ALA A 308 -1.30 -6.03 -26.08
N PRO A 309 -0.38 -5.17 -26.55
CA PRO A 309 -0.24 -3.80 -26.04
C PRO A 309 -1.52 -2.97 -26.11
N ASP A 310 -2.32 -3.10 -27.16
CA ASP A 310 -3.58 -2.39 -27.35
C ASP A 310 -4.63 -2.79 -26.29
N VAL A 311 -4.70 -4.07 -25.93
CA VAL A 311 -5.57 -4.55 -24.84
C VAL A 311 -5.14 -4.00 -23.50
N ALA A 312 -3.84 -4.03 -23.21
CA ALA A 312 -3.29 -3.50 -21.96
C ALA A 312 -3.49 -1.99 -21.83
N LEU A 313 -3.24 -1.24 -22.89
CA LEU A 313 -3.44 0.22 -22.94
C LEU A 313 -4.92 0.61 -22.80
N ALA A 314 -5.82 -0.11 -23.46
CA ALA A 314 -7.25 0.11 -23.32
C ALA A 314 -7.73 -0.15 -21.88
N ALA A 315 -7.21 -1.18 -21.21
CA ALA A 315 -7.51 -1.45 -19.82
C ALA A 315 -6.97 -0.34 -18.90
N LEU A 316 -5.71 0.08 -19.06
CA LEU A 316 -5.09 1.15 -18.29
C LEU A 316 -5.82 2.48 -18.43
N ALA A 317 -6.38 2.78 -19.60
CA ALA A 317 -7.18 3.99 -19.82
C ALA A 317 -8.46 4.04 -18.97
N THR A 318 -8.95 2.90 -18.48
CA THR A 318 -10.11 2.82 -17.57
C THR A 318 -9.74 2.92 -16.10
N PHE A 319 -8.44 2.91 -15.76
CA PHE A 319 -8.00 2.98 -14.37
C PHE A 319 -8.23 4.36 -13.77
N THR A 320 -9.02 4.44 -12.70
CA THR A 320 -9.41 5.70 -12.03
C THR A 320 -8.76 5.87 -10.65
N GLY A 321 -7.93 4.90 -10.23
CA GLY A 321 -7.15 4.98 -9.00
C GLY A 321 -7.49 3.92 -7.96
N VAL A 322 -6.87 4.09 -6.81
CA VAL A 322 -7.05 3.23 -5.63
C VAL A 322 -7.54 4.10 -4.48
N HIS A 323 -8.44 3.56 -3.68
CA HIS A 323 -8.92 4.22 -2.48
C HIS A 323 -7.77 4.74 -1.62
N ARG A 324 -7.88 5.98 -1.13
CA ARG A 324 -6.84 6.68 -0.39
C ARG A 324 -5.52 6.94 -1.16
N ARG A 325 -5.52 7.02 -2.48
CA ARG A 325 -4.37 7.43 -3.32
C ARG A 325 -4.78 8.63 -4.15
N PHE A 326 -4.57 9.82 -3.61
CA PHE A 326 -5.06 11.10 -4.09
C PHE A 326 -6.54 11.04 -4.49
N GLU A 327 -7.33 10.44 -3.62
CA GLU A 327 -8.74 10.17 -3.83
C GLU A 327 -9.57 11.40 -3.54
N ARG A 328 -10.49 11.76 -4.44
CA ARG A 328 -11.43 12.84 -4.22
C ARG A 328 -12.53 12.40 -3.25
N ARG A 329 -12.62 13.09 -2.10
CA ARG A 329 -13.58 12.77 -1.03
C ARG A 329 -14.87 13.59 -1.12
N GLY A 330 -14.82 14.75 -1.77
CA GLY A 330 -15.98 15.58 -1.92
C GLY A 330 -15.67 17.03 -2.29
N ARG A 331 -16.72 17.85 -2.27
CA ARG A 331 -16.62 19.29 -2.50
C ARG A 331 -17.54 20.05 -1.54
N ALA A 332 -17.03 21.11 -0.92
CA ALA A 332 -17.81 21.97 -0.06
C ALA A 332 -17.31 23.42 -0.17
N ARG A 333 -18.21 24.41 -0.16
CA ARG A 333 -17.93 25.84 -0.30
C ARG A 333 -17.00 26.16 -1.49
N GLY A 334 -17.17 25.43 -2.59
CA GLY A 334 -16.35 25.61 -3.79
C GLY A 334 -14.92 25.11 -3.71
N ALA A 335 -14.53 24.44 -2.63
CA ALA A 335 -13.25 23.76 -2.45
C ALA A 335 -13.36 22.26 -2.66
N ASP A 336 -12.31 21.64 -3.20
CA ASP A 336 -12.23 20.20 -3.39
C ASP A 336 -11.44 19.55 -2.24
N PHE A 337 -11.90 18.39 -1.78
CA PHE A 337 -11.31 17.62 -0.69
C PHE A 337 -10.78 16.29 -1.21
N PHE A 338 -9.53 16.00 -0.89
CA PHE A 338 -8.83 14.79 -1.26
C PHE A 338 -8.28 14.06 -0.04
N ASP A 339 -8.03 12.76 -0.18
CA ASP A 339 -7.28 11.96 0.79
C ASP A 339 -6.14 11.21 0.12
N ASP A 340 -5.02 11.12 0.81
CA ASP A 340 -3.86 10.36 0.37
C ASP A 340 -3.24 9.57 1.52
N TYR A 341 -2.84 8.36 1.24
CA TYR A 341 -2.21 7.46 2.22
C TYR A 341 -0.76 7.85 2.55
N GLY A 342 -0.18 8.79 1.80
CA GLY A 342 1.21 9.22 1.92
C GLY A 342 1.57 9.61 3.35
N HIS A 343 2.67 9.07 3.84
CA HIS A 343 3.11 9.23 5.23
C HIS A 343 4.64 9.26 5.39
N VAL A 344 5.39 9.20 4.29
CA VAL A 344 6.85 9.39 4.23
C VAL A 344 7.19 10.59 3.35
N PRO A 345 8.37 11.22 3.49
CA PRO A 345 8.69 12.49 2.83
C PRO A 345 8.48 12.48 1.31
N THR A 346 8.93 11.44 0.63
CA THR A 346 8.80 11.30 -0.83
C THR A 346 7.35 11.28 -1.28
N GLU A 347 6.49 10.51 -0.59
CA GLU A 347 5.05 10.43 -0.88
C GLU A 347 4.37 11.78 -0.69
N LEU A 348 4.67 12.48 0.43
CA LEU A 348 4.10 13.80 0.71
C LEU A 348 4.45 14.83 -0.38
N ALA A 349 5.70 14.82 -0.83
CA ALA A 349 6.15 15.70 -1.91
C ALA A 349 5.42 15.41 -3.22
N VAL A 350 5.24 14.13 -3.58
CA VAL A 350 4.51 13.69 -4.77
C VAL A 350 3.04 14.11 -4.69
N THR A 351 2.37 13.86 -3.56
CA THR A 351 0.97 14.23 -3.33
C THR A 351 0.76 15.74 -3.43
N LEU A 352 1.61 16.55 -2.80
CA LEU A 352 1.51 18.02 -2.90
C LEU A 352 1.82 18.54 -4.30
N GLY A 353 2.78 17.92 -5.01
CA GLY A 353 3.05 18.21 -6.41
C GLY A 353 1.83 17.95 -7.29
N THR A 354 1.13 16.84 -7.07
CA THR A 354 -0.13 16.53 -7.76
C THR A 354 -1.21 17.56 -7.38
N ALA A 355 -1.38 17.89 -6.11
CA ALA A 355 -2.33 18.91 -5.66
C ALA A 355 -2.08 20.27 -6.33
N ARG A 356 -0.83 20.68 -6.50
CA ARG A 356 -0.48 21.93 -7.18
C ARG A 356 -0.85 21.92 -8.68
N ARG A 357 -0.68 20.79 -9.36
CA ARG A 357 -1.04 20.67 -10.79
C ARG A 357 -2.54 20.75 -11.06
N THR A 358 -3.39 20.58 -10.04
CA THR A 358 -4.84 20.78 -10.23
C THR A 358 -5.23 22.22 -10.55
N GLY A 359 -4.32 23.19 -10.37
CA GLY A 359 -4.60 24.60 -10.55
C GLY A 359 -5.36 25.25 -9.38
N ALA A 360 -5.43 24.58 -8.23
CA ALA A 360 -6.04 25.12 -7.02
C ALA A 360 -5.41 26.46 -6.60
N ARG A 361 -6.23 27.39 -6.13
CA ARG A 361 -5.76 28.71 -5.66
C ARG A 361 -4.85 28.60 -4.46
N ARG A 362 -5.19 27.70 -3.52
CA ARG A 362 -4.38 27.34 -2.35
C ARG A 362 -4.48 25.85 -2.12
N VAL A 363 -3.40 25.27 -1.66
CA VAL A 363 -3.36 23.88 -1.15
C VAL A 363 -3.26 23.92 0.37
N ILE A 364 -4.23 23.29 1.02
CA ILE A 364 -4.28 23.12 2.49
C ILE A 364 -3.99 21.66 2.79
N ALA A 365 -2.84 21.39 3.40
CA ALA A 365 -2.43 20.06 3.80
C ALA A 365 -2.86 19.76 5.24
N VAL A 366 -3.50 18.63 5.49
CA VAL A 366 -3.78 18.11 6.83
C VAL A 366 -2.98 16.83 7.00
N PHE A 367 -1.88 16.90 7.76
CA PHE A 367 -0.97 15.78 7.91
C PHE A 367 -1.06 15.14 9.29
N GLN A 368 -1.19 13.81 9.31
CA GLN A 368 -1.09 12.98 10.51
C GLN A 368 0.20 12.18 10.49
N PRO A 369 1.20 12.51 11.32
CA PRO A 369 2.39 11.69 11.46
C PRO A 369 2.01 10.29 11.93
N HIS A 370 2.71 9.27 11.43
CA HIS A 370 2.41 7.86 11.73
C HIS A 370 3.64 7.16 12.30
N ARG A 371 3.47 6.47 13.44
CA ARG A 371 4.48 5.85 14.30
C ARG A 371 5.43 6.86 14.96
N TYR A 372 5.67 6.66 16.24
CA TYR A 372 6.58 7.52 17.00
C TYR A 372 8.03 7.40 16.53
N SER A 373 8.50 6.18 16.25
CA SER A 373 9.86 5.92 15.76
C SER A 373 10.15 6.65 14.43
N ARG A 374 9.24 6.55 13.45
CA ARG A 374 9.38 7.24 12.16
C ARG A 374 9.33 8.75 12.32
N THR A 375 8.40 9.26 13.13
CA THR A 375 8.29 10.71 13.40
C THR A 375 9.57 11.23 14.02
N GLN A 376 10.16 10.50 14.99
CA GLN A 376 11.43 10.88 15.63
C GLN A 376 12.61 10.87 14.63
N ALA A 377 12.66 9.89 13.74
CA ALA A 377 13.75 9.76 12.79
C ALA A 377 13.67 10.78 11.64
N LEU A 378 12.46 11.07 11.12
CA LEU A 378 12.27 11.79 9.85
C LEU A 378 11.54 13.14 9.98
N TRP A 379 11.41 13.71 11.18
CA TRP A 379 10.59 14.92 11.37
C TRP A 379 11.07 16.14 10.54
N ARG A 380 12.37 16.25 10.25
CA ARG A 380 12.90 17.34 9.43
C ARG A 380 12.52 17.16 7.96
N GLU A 381 12.71 15.96 7.44
CA GLU A 381 12.39 15.57 6.07
C GLU A 381 10.87 15.64 5.83
N LEU A 382 10.07 15.17 6.78
CA LEU A 382 8.61 15.31 6.76
C LEU A 382 8.21 16.80 6.74
N GLY A 383 8.84 17.62 7.59
CA GLY A 383 8.59 19.05 7.60
C GLY A 383 8.98 19.72 6.28
N ALA A 384 10.14 19.38 5.73
CA ALA A 384 10.63 19.93 4.47
C ALA A 384 9.72 19.56 3.27
N SER A 385 9.15 18.35 3.24
CA SER A 385 8.25 17.93 2.16
C SER A 385 6.89 18.62 2.20
N LEU A 386 6.47 19.13 3.36
CA LEU A 386 5.16 19.78 3.55
C LEU A 386 5.14 21.28 3.18
N VAL A 387 6.29 21.90 2.96
CA VAL A 387 6.37 23.36 2.71
C VAL A 387 5.76 23.80 1.37
N GLU A 388 5.47 22.90 0.48
CA GLU A 388 4.80 23.19 -0.78
C GLU A 388 3.30 23.50 -0.62
N ALA A 389 2.66 23.09 0.47
CA ALA A 389 1.29 23.51 0.79
C ALA A 389 1.26 24.97 1.27
N ASP A 390 0.20 25.72 1.00
CA ASP A 390 0.04 27.12 1.47
C ASP A 390 -0.24 27.19 2.96
N ILE A 391 -1.01 26.23 3.46
CA ILE A 391 -1.33 26.07 4.89
C ILE A 391 -1.10 24.59 5.23
N VAL A 392 -0.41 24.36 6.34
CA VAL A 392 -0.20 22.98 6.85
C VAL A 392 -0.85 22.86 8.23
N LEU A 393 -1.76 21.93 8.35
CA LEU A 393 -2.32 21.49 9.64
C LEU A 393 -1.63 20.20 10.02
N VAL A 394 -1.04 20.14 11.19
CA VAL A 394 -0.39 18.94 11.71
C VAL A 394 -1.18 18.44 12.92
N THR A 395 -1.63 17.19 12.88
CA THR A 395 -2.28 16.55 14.03
C THR A 395 -1.24 15.93 14.96
N ASP A 396 -1.69 15.22 15.99
CA ASP A 396 -0.74 14.43 16.77
C ASP A 396 -0.43 13.08 16.09
N VAL A 397 0.61 12.41 16.60
CA VAL A 397 1.11 11.16 16.04
C VAL A 397 0.07 10.05 16.20
N TYR A 398 -0.24 9.36 15.11
CA TYR A 398 -0.95 8.09 15.16
C TYR A 398 0.05 6.98 15.49
N GLY A 399 0.00 6.48 16.73
CA GLY A 399 1.02 5.54 17.25
C GLY A 399 1.00 4.16 16.58
N ALA A 400 -0.14 3.76 15.97
CA ALA A 400 -0.40 2.39 15.57
C ALA A 400 -0.20 1.43 16.76
N ASP A 401 0.79 0.56 16.68
CA ASP A 401 1.06 -0.45 17.73
C ASP A 401 2.20 0.01 18.67
N GLN A 402 2.71 1.26 18.51
CA GLN A 402 3.84 1.74 19.29
C GLN A 402 3.39 2.48 20.54
N GLU A 403 4.08 2.23 21.65
CA GLU A 403 3.95 3.05 22.84
C GLU A 403 4.49 4.47 22.58
N PRO A 404 3.88 5.50 23.20
CA PRO A 404 4.34 6.87 23.06
C PRO A 404 5.80 7.06 23.50
N ILE A 405 6.61 7.69 22.64
CA ILE A 405 7.97 8.05 22.97
C ILE A 405 7.96 9.47 23.60
N PRO A 406 8.49 9.68 24.81
CA PRO A 406 8.51 10.99 25.45
C PRO A 406 9.14 12.08 24.56
N GLY A 407 8.42 13.18 24.38
CA GLY A 407 8.87 14.31 23.54
C GLY A 407 8.58 14.17 22.04
N VAL A 408 8.09 13.02 21.58
CA VAL A 408 7.72 12.79 20.18
C VAL A 408 6.23 13.05 20.00
N THR A 409 5.89 14.14 19.36
CA THR A 409 4.52 14.56 19.02
C THR A 409 4.52 15.20 17.63
N GLY A 410 3.36 15.51 17.08
CA GLY A 410 3.25 16.26 15.82
C GLY A 410 3.98 17.60 15.82
N LYS A 411 4.30 18.15 17.00
CA LYS A 411 5.11 19.40 17.12
C LYS A 411 6.53 19.27 16.55
N LEU A 412 7.09 18.06 16.50
CA LEU A 412 8.38 17.86 15.82
C LEU A 412 8.28 18.18 14.33
N VAL A 413 7.23 17.72 13.67
CA VAL A 413 6.99 18.04 12.25
C VAL A 413 6.75 19.53 12.05
N VAL A 414 5.97 20.17 12.94
CA VAL A 414 5.78 21.65 12.93
C VAL A 414 7.13 22.36 13.01
N ARG A 415 8.03 21.89 13.87
CA ARG A 415 9.40 22.42 13.97
C ARG A 415 10.18 22.22 12.66
N GLY A 416 10.07 21.04 12.03
CA GLY A 416 10.70 20.75 10.74
C GLY A 416 10.21 21.68 9.62
N ILE A 417 8.90 21.99 9.58
CA ILE A 417 8.34 22.98 8.67
C ILE A 417 8.93 24.37 8.92
N ALA A 418 8.98 24.78 10.18
CA ALA A 418 9.51 26.10 10.56
C ALA A 418 11.02 26.24 10.28
N GLU A 419 11.81 25.18 10.45
CA GLU A 419 13.23 25.14 10.07
C GLU A 419 13.41 25.24 8.55
N ALA A 420 12.60 24.49 7.77
CA ALA A 420 12.69 24.48 6.30
C ALA A 420 12.16 25.77 5.65
N ARG A 421 11.07 26.34 6.17
CA ARG A 421 10.43 27.55 5.64
C ARG A 421 9.75 28.37 6.76
N PRO A 422 10.46 29.27 7.43
CA PRO A 422 9.94 30.04 8.59
C PRO A 422 8.65 30.83 8.31
N THR A 423 8.41 31.21 7.06
CA THR A 423 7.23 31.99 6.65
C THR A 423 6.01 31.13 6.31
N ARG A 424 6.14 29.78 6.34
CA ARG A 424 5.02 28.90 6.03
C ARG A 424 3.99 28.94 7.15
N ARG A 425 2.71 29.11 6.78
CA ARG A 425 1.63 29.03 7.76
C ARG A 425 1.42 27.59 8.18
N VAL A 426 1.75 27.27 9.42
CA VAL A 426 1.58 25.95 10.04
C VAL A 426 0.79 26.08 11.33
N VAL A 427 -0.11 25.12 11.56
CA VAL A 427 -0.96 25.08 12.76
C VAL A 427 -0.93 23.64 13.32
N TYR A 428 -0.63 23.53 14.62
CA TYR A 428 -0.71 22.25 15.33
C TYR A 428 -2.10 22.08 15.94
N LEU A 429 -2.83 21.07 15.51
CA LEU A 429 -4.19 20.76 15.96
C LEU A 429 -4.28 19.27 16.34
N PRO A 430 -3.94 18.90 17.58
CA PRO A 430 -3.92 17.51 18.01
C PRO A 430 -5.31 16.88 18.06
N HIS A 431 -6.36 17.66 18.22
CA HIS A 431 -7.74 17.16 18.32
C HIS A 431 -8.49 17.28 16.99
N ARG A 432 -9.15 16.21 16.61
CA ARG A 432 -9.87 16.09 15.32
C ARG A 432 -10.94 17.17 15.13
N THR A 433 -11.69 17.47 16.19
CA THR A 433 -12.75 18.50 16.18
C THR A 433 -12.20 19.90 15.88
N ASP A 434 -10.98 20.19 16.32
CA ASP A 434 -10.33 21.48 16.06
C ASP A 434 -9.87 21.60 14.62
N VAL A 435 -9.44 20.48 13.99
CA VAL A 435 -9.11 20.44 12.55
C VAL A 435 -10.37 20.76 11.73
N VAL A 436 -11.49 20.09 11.99
CA VAL A 436 -12.75 20.32 11.26
C VAL A 436 -13.22 21.77 11.44
N ARG A 437 -13.18 22.30 12.67
CA ARG A 437 -13.55 23.69 12.96
C ARG A 437 -12.63 24.69 12.25
N PHE A 438 -11.31 24.42 12.21
CA PHE A 438 -10.37 25.26 11.48
C PHE A 438 -10.67 25.27 10.00
N LEU A 439 -10.91 24.10 9.40
CA LEU A 439 -11.24 23.99 7.98
C LEU A 439 -12.55 24.71 7.64
N ASP A 440 -13.56 24.60 8.49
CA ASP A 440 -14.84 25.31 8.29
C ASP A 440 -14.66 26.84 8.24
N HIS A 441 -13.77 27.40 9.07
CA HIS A 441 -13.48 28.84 9.05
C HIS A 441 -12.51 29.28 7.94
N GLU A 442 -11.57 28.42 7.57
CA GLU A 442 -10.46 28.79 6.67
C GLU A 442 -10.74 28.56 5.19
N VAL A 443 -11.48 27.48 4.86
CA VAL A 443 -11.68 27.01 3.48
C VAL A 443 -12.47 28.02 2.66
N ARG A 444 -11.99 28.28 1.43
CA ARG A 444 -12.57 29.23 0.48
C ARG A 444 -12.72 28.56 -0.89
N GLU A 445 -13.53 29.18 -1.74
CA GLU A 445 -13.69 28.76 -3.13
C GLU A 445 -12.35 28.74 -3.87
N GLY A 446 -12.12 27.64 -4.59
CA GLY A 446 -10.89 27.38 -5.33
C GLY A 446 -9.74 26.78 -4.50
N ASP A 447 -9.96 26.49 -3.22
CA ASP A 447 -9.00 25.74 -2.41
C ASP A 447 -9.03 24.25 -2.74
N LEU A 448 -7.89 23.58 -2.50
CA LEU A 448 -7.81 22.15 -2.41
C LEU A 448 -7.33 21.78 -1.01
N VAL A 449 -8.11 20.97 -0.33
CA VAL A 449 -7.75 20.39 0.97
C VAL A 449 -7.33 18.94 0.74
N VAL A 450 -6.14 18.54 1.22
CA VAL A 450 -5.70 17.15 1.16
C VAL A 450 -5.34 16.64 2.55
N THR A 451 -6.01 15.57 2.99
CA THR A 451 -5.63 14.80 4.18
C THR A 451 -4.54 13.80 3.80
N MET A 452 -3.48 13.71 4.60
CA MET A 452 -2.34 12.83 4.31
C MET A 452 -1.92 12.05 5.55
N GLY A 453 -1.75 10.74 5.39
CA GLY A 453 -1.33 9.83 6.45
C GLY A 453 -2.00 8.46 6.37
N CYS A 454 -1.32 7.43 6.84
CA CYS A 454 -1.83 6.04 6.78
C CYS A 454 -2.72 5.66 8.00
N GLY A 455 -2.90 6.57 8.97
CA GLY A 455 -3.83 6.40 10.07
C GLY A 455 -5.29 6.70 9.70
N ASP A 456 -6.02 7.32 10.61
CA ASP A 456 -7.45 7.62 10.47
C ASP A 456 -7.75 9.05 9.97
N VAL A 457 -6.73 9.78 9.53
CA VAL A 457 -6.84 11.18 9.07
C VAL A 457 -7.82 11.37 7.91
N TRP A 458 -7.98 10.35 7.06
CA TRP A 458 -8.88 10.37 5.91
C TRP A 458 -10.34 10.72 6.29
N THR A 459 -10.77 10.34 7.51
CA THR A 459 -12.11 10.63 7.99
C THR A 459 -12.33 12.12 8.28
N LEU A 460 -11.25 12.92 8.37
CA LEU A 460 -11.34 14.37 8.55
C LEU A 460 -11.80 15.08 7.27
N ALA A 461 -11.45 14.56 6.08
CA ALA A 461 -11.94 15.09 4.82
C ALA A 461 -13.48 14.96 4.74
N ASP A 462 -14.02 13.77 5.03
CA ASP A 462 -15.45 13.52 5.03
C ASP A 462 -16.17 14.38 6.09
N ALA A 463 -15.63 14.44 7.30
CA ALA A 463 -16.18 15.24 8.39
C ALA A 463 -16.20 16.75 8.06
N ALA A 464 -15.14 17.25 7.42
CA ALA A 464 -15.06 18.65 6.99
C ALA A 464 -16.07 18.94 5.87
N VAL A 465 -16.17 18.06 4.87
CA VAL A 465 -17.18 18.21 3.79
C VAL A 465 -18.59 18.24 4.36
N ALA A 466 -18.91 17.36 5.30
CA ALA A 466 -20.22 17.33 5.95
C ALA A 466 -20.50 18.58 6.80
N ALA A 467 -19.52 19.06 7.58
CA ALA A 467 -19.66 20.25 8.43
C ALA A 467 -19.84 21.52 7.58
N ILE A 468 -19.02 21.71 6.54
CA ILE A 468 -19.05 22.89 5.68
C ILE A 468 -20.27 22.87 4.74
N GLY A 469 -20.64 21.68 4.23
CA GLY A 469 -21.80 21.52 3.32
C GLY A 469 -23.14 21.55 4.01
N GLY A 470 -23.24 21.20 5.30
CA GLY A 470 -24.47 21.24 6.09
C GLY A 470 -24.82 22.61 6.67
N ALA A 471 -23.94 23.60 6.50
CA ALA A 471 -24.16 24.99 6.93
C ALA A 471 -24.66 25.91 5.80
N ALA A 472 -25.05 25.34 4.63
CA ALA A 472 -25.55 26.08 3.46
C ALA A 472 -27.07 25.95 3.32
#